data_3b926a24e193dca73b3ec0af01df0b88
#
_entry.id   3b926a24e193dca73b3ec0af01df0b88
#
_cell.length_a   1.000
_cell.length_b   1.000
_cell.length_c   1.000
_cell.angle_alpha   90.00
_cell.angle_beta   90.00
_cell.angle_gamma   90.00
#
_symmetry.space_group_name_H-M   'P 1'
#
loop_
_entity.id
_entity.type
_entity.pdbx_description
1 polymer ?
#
loop_
_entity_poly.entity_id
_entity_poly.type
_entity_poly.pdbx_seq_one_letter_code
_entity_poly.pdbx_strand_id
1 'polypeptide(L)'
;MKTIFVFGDSLSDGFLLKRTQAYPALLIDKLRAAVLKFEVINASASGDTTDGGLRRLPPHLKGKIDIFILELGINDAFRGATVDEIRNNLQAIIDQVKARNPQVRVLIAGMQLPDSSADDYVFMFAKMFSELAAKNNAAFVPYLLDGVAGDPSLNLPDGIHPNAAGHRILAENVWRVLEPVAREVSELSYRAKARDLPSGD
;
A
#
# COMPACT_ATOMS: atom_id res chain seq x y z
N MET A 1 -18.46 -7.63 4.93
CA MET A 1 -17.56 -7.47 3.78
C MET A 1 -16.16 -7.37 4.32
N LYS A 2 -15.13 -7.82 3.60
CA LYS A 2 -13.73 -7.70 4.01
C LYS A 2 -13.19 -6.34 3.59
N THR A 3 -12.18 -5.86 4.31
CA THR A 3 -11.66 -4.50 4.12
C THR A 3 -10.21 -4.54 3.65
N ILE A 4 -9.94 -3.90 2.51
CA ILE A 4 -8.60 -3.48 2.08
C ILE A 4 -8.45 -2.02 2.51
N PHE A 5 -7.43 -1.74 3.32
CA PHE A 5 -7.16 -0.42 3.83
C PHE A 5 -5.86 0.12 3.23
N VAL A 6 -5.94 1.19 2.46
CA VAL A 6 -4.78 1.84 1.82
C VAL A 6 -4.36 3.02 2.67
N PHE A 7 -3.09 3.04 3.05
CA PHE A 7 -2.50 4.04 3.92
C PHE A 7 -1.18 4.52 3.32
N GLY A 8 -1.22 5.72 2.77
CA GLY A 8 -0.13 6.27 1.98
C GLY A 8 -0.13 7.79 1.93
N ASP A 9 0.63 8.30 1.01
CA ASP A 9 0.76 9.73 0.74
C ASP A 9 0.02 10.17 -0.54
N SER A 10 0.58 11.14 -1.27
CA SER A 10 0.00 11.70 -2.50
C SER A 10 -0.16 10.68 -3.63
N LEU A 11 0.70 9.66 -3.68
CA LEU A 11 0.65 8.62 -4.71
C LEU A 11 -0.56 7.69 -4.52
N SER A 12 -0.99 7.48 -3.28
CA SER A 12 -2.20 6.71 -2.97
C SER A 12 -3.45 7.57 -2.85
N ASP A 13 -3.31 8.82 -2.38
CA ASP A 13 -4.42 9.78 -2.30
C ASP A 13 -4.94 10.18 -3.70
N GLY A 14 -4.04 10.22 -4.68
CA GLY A 14 -4.34 10.67 -6.04
C GLY A 14 -4.31 12.18 -6.15
N PHE A 15 -3.14 12.77 -5.84
CA PHE A 15 -2.90 14.21 -5.86
C PHE A 15 -3.42 14.89 -7.13
N LEU A 16 -4.24 15.93 -6.97
CA LEU A 16 -4.92 16.70 -8.02
C LEU A 16 -5.86 15.89 -8.94
N LEU A 17 -6.17 14.65 -8.62
CA LEU A 17 -7.10 13.82 -9.37
C LEU A 17 -8.46 13.71 -8.67
N LYS A 18 -9.48 13.30 -9.43
CA LYS A 18 -10.72 12.83 -8.81
C LYS A 18 -10.44 11.53 -8.06
N ARG A 19 -11.03 11.34 -6.88
CA ARG A 19 -10.85 10.12 -6.07
C ARG A 19 -11.10 8.82 -6.86
N THR A 20 -11.99 8.84 -7.85
CA THR A 20 -12.30 7.70 -8.71
C THR A 20 -11.19 7.36 -9.72
N GLN A 21 -10.20 8.25 -9.90
CA GLN A 21 -9.07 8.05 -10.80
C GLN A 21 -7.80 7.56 -10.08
N ALA A 22 -7.77 7.67 -8.74
CA ALA A 22 -6.66 7.17 -7.93
C ALA A 22 -6.62 5.64 -7.94
N TYR A 23 -5.43 5.05 -7.93
CA TYR A 23 -5.27 3.60 -8.04
C TYR A 23 -6.06 2.79 -7.01
N PRO A 24 -6.26 3.25 -5.74
CA PRO A 24 -7.06 2.49 -4.79
C PRO A 24 -8.52 2.33 -5.22
N ALA A 25 -9.09 3.33 -5.90
CA ALA A 25 -10.44 3.24 -6.45
C ALA A 25 -10.50 2.29 -7.66
N LEU A 26 -9.46 2.28 -8.50
CA LEU A 26 -9.38 1.37 -9.66
C LEU A 26 -9.24 -0.11 -9.24
N LEU A 27 -8.70 -0.39 -8.06
CA LEU A 27 -8.65 -1.74 -7.49
C LEU A 27 -10.05 -2.30 -7.23
N ILE A 28 -11.06 -1.47 -6.99
CA ILE A 28 -12.45 -1.89 -6.76
C ILE A 28 -12.99 -2.62 -8.01
N ASP A 29 -12.74 -2.09 -9.20
CA ASP A 29 -13.20 -2.71 -10.45
C ASP A 29 -12.48 -4.03 -10.73
N LYS A 30 -11.18 -4.10 -10.40
CA LYS A 30 -10.40 -5.35 -10.50
C LYS A 30 -10.90 -6.43 -9.54
N LEU A 31 -11.20 -6.06 -8.30
CA LEU A 31 -11.78 -6.96 -7.31
C LEU A 31 -13.15 -7.49 -7.76
N ARG A 32 -13.99 -6.61 -8.35
CA ARG A 32 -15.29 -7.00 -8.91
C ARG A 32 -15.12 -7.99 -10.07
N ALA A 33 -14.23 -7.70 -11.00
CA ALA A 33 -13.94 -8.56 -12.15
C ALA A 33 -13.43 -9.94 -11.71
N ALA A 34 -12.64 -10.00 -10.63
CA ALA A 34 -12.14 -11.23 -10.01
C ALA A 34 -13.17 -11.95 -9.09
N VAL A 35 -14.39 -11.39 -8.93
CA VAL A 35 -15.45 -11.89 -8.04
C VAL A 35 -15.00 -11.93 -6.57
N LEU A 36 -14.14 -11.01 -6.16
CA LEU A 36 -13.64 -10.88 -4.80
C LEU A 36 -14.40 -9.77 -4.05
N LYS A 37 -15.04 -10.13 -2.94
CA LYS A 37 -15.93 -9.22 -2.18
C LYS A 37 -15.16 -8.46 -1.09
N PHE A 38 -14.54 -7.35 -1.48
CA PHE A 38 -13.87 -6.42 -0.59
C PHE A 38 -14.44 -5.01 -0.75
N GLU A 39 -14.38 -4.23 0.32
CA GLU A 39 -14.39 -2.78 0.26
C GLU A 39 -12.94 -2.27 0.26
N VAL A 40 -12.71 -1.15 -0.39
CA VAL A 40 -11.41 -0.47 -0.39
C VAL A 40 -11.58 0.88 0.28
N ILE A 41 -10.89 1.07 1.39
CA ILE A 41 -10.84 2.33 2.13
C ILE A 41 -9.49 2.99 1.83
N ASN A 42 -9.53 4.15 1.20
CA ASN A 42 -8.33 4.97 0.99
C ASN A 42 -8.25 6.03 2.10
N ALA A 43 -7.31 5.84 3.02
CA ALA A 43 -7.02 6.76 4.12
C ALA A 43 -5.65 7.43 3.93
N SER A 44 -5.22 7.60 2.68
CA SER A 44 -3.97 8.28 2.33
C SER A 44 -4.11 9.79 2.44
N ALA A 45 -2.99 10.48 2.64
CA ALA A 45 -2.95 11.94 2.78
C ALA A 45 -1.75 12.51 2.02
N SER A 46 -2.01 13.37 1.04
CA SER A 46 -0.96 14.01 0.23
C SER A 46 0.05 14.74 1.09
N GLY A 47 1.34 14.55 0.79
CA GLY A 47 2.46 15.16 1.54
C GLY A 47 2.80 14.48 2.86
N ASP A 48 2.14 13.38 3.21
CA ASP A 48 2.39 12.69 4.47
C ASP A 48 3.78 12.04 4.52
N THR A 49 4.37 12.04 5.70
CA THR A 49 5.62 11.33 6.03
C THR A 49 5.31 10.09 6.85
N THR A 50 6.30 9.23 7.05
CA THR A 50 6.15 8.07 7.92
C THR A 50 5.83 8.45 9.36
N ASP A 51 6.43 9.52 9.88
CA ASP A 51 6.12 10.07 11.20
C ASP A 51 4.70 10.68 11.25
N GLY A 52 4.28 11.41 10.21
CA GLY A 52 2.91 11.90 10.06
C GLY A 52 1.89 10.76 10.03
N GLY A 53 2.16 9.74 9.21
CA GLY A 53 1.37 8.53 9.15
C GLY A 53 1.26 7.82 10.49
N LEU A 54 2.38 7.65 11.21
CA LEU A 54 2.39 7.02 12.53
C LEU A 54 1.50 7.76 13.54
N ARG A 55 1.50 9.10 13.52
CA ARG A 55 0.64 9.92 14.41
C ARG A 55 -0.84 9.83 14.05
N ARG A 56 -1.19 9.80 12.75
CA ARG A 56 -2.61 9.78 12.33
C ARG A 56 -3.22 8.38 12.25
N LEU A 57 -2.43 7.31 12.36
CA LEU A 57 -2.91 5.93 12.24
C LEU A 57 -3.96 5.52 13.32
N PRO A 58 -3.80 5.84 14.62
CA PRO A 58 -4.64 5.27 15.68
C PRO A 58 -6.16 5.40 15.48
N PRO A 59 -6.74 6.54 15.05
CA PRO A 59 -8.18 6.64 14.83
C PRO A 59 -8.70 5.73 13.71
N HIS A 60 -7.84 5.32 12.75
CA HIS A 60 -8.19 4.45 11.65
C HIS A 60 -8.23 2.96 12.04
N LEU A 61 -7.66 2.58 13.18
CA LEU A 61 -7.58 1.19 13.64
C LEU A 61 -8.81 0.72 14.43
N LYS A 62 -9.92 1.47 14.39
CA LYS A 62 -11.17 1.10 15.09
C LYS A 62 -11.95 0.00 14.39
N GLY A 63 -11.80 -0.14 13.08
CA GLY A 63 -12.46 -1.15 12.25
C GLY A 63 -11.58 -2.37 12.00
N LYS A 64 -12.21 -3.45 11.53
CA LYS A 64 -11.46 -4.63 11.07
C LYS A 64 -10.78 -4.32 9.75
N ILE A 65 -9.48 -4.63 9.69
CA ILE A 65 -8.68 -4.54 8.47
C ILE A 65 -8.22 -5.97 8.11
N ASP A 66 -8.59 -6.44 6.92
CA ASP A 66 -8.19 -7.77 6.44
C ASP A 66 -6.90 -7.69 5.61
N ILE A 67 -6.72 -6.63 4.81
CA ILE A 67 -5.50 -6.35 4.05
C ILE A 67 -5.13 -4.88 4.27
N PHE A 68 -3.88 -4.62 4.64
CA PHE A 68 -3.34 -3.28 4.84
C PHE A 68 -2.26 -2.99 3.81
N ILE A 69 -2.48 -2.00 2.94
CA ILE A 69 -1.53 -1.55 1.94
C ILE A 69 -0.82 -0.32 2.50
N LEU A 70 0.48 -0.42 2.71
CA LEU A 70 1.34 0.64 3.24
C LEU A 70 2.19 1.23 2.11
N GLU A 71 2.04 2.52 1.90
CA GLU A 71 2.73 3.29 0.86
C GLU A 71 3.15 4.64 1.46
N LEU A 72 4.32 4.75 2.08
CA LEU A 72 4.89 5.95 2.68
C LEU A 72 6.41 5.89 2.64
N GLY A 73 7.06 7.05 2.71
CA GLY A 73 8.50 7.18 2.88
C GLY A 73 9.17 8.10 1.88
N ILE A 74 8.57 8.35 0.72
CA ILE A 74 9.17 9.21 -0.32
C ILE A 74 9.29 10.66 0.17
N ASN A 75 8.29 11.16 0.88
CA ASN A 75 8.31 12.52 1.44
C ASN A 75 9.35 12.68 2.56
N ASP A 76 9.61 11.62 3.31
CA ASP A 76 10.68 11.58 4.32
C ASP A 76 12.03 11.76 3.66
N ALA A 77 12.29 10.99 2.59
CA ALA A 77 13.54 11.06 1.84
C ALA A 77 13.77 12.46 1.25
N PHE A 78 12.76 13.07 0.65
CA PHE A 78 12.82 14.43 0.13
C PHE A 78 13.04 15.50 1.22
N ARG A 79 12.71 15.19 2.47
CA ARG A 79 12.94 16.06 3.64
C ARG A 79 14.23 15.73 4.39
N GLY A 80 15.04 14.79 3.87
CA GLY A 80 16.35 14.47 4.43
C GLY A 80 16.32 13.56 5.66
N ALA A 81 15.22 12.84 5.90
CA ALA A 81 15.18 11.81 6.95
C ALA A 81 16.14 10.67 6.63
N THR A 82 16.71 10.06 7.65
CA THR A 82 17.56 8.87 7.49
C THR A 82 16.73 7.66 7.13
N VAL A 83 17.34 6.69 6.42
CA VAL A 83 16.68 5.42 6.07
C VAL A 83 16.23 4.67 7.32
N ASP A 84 16.99 4.78 8.42
CA ASP A 84 16.64 4.12 9.69
C ASP A 84 15.42 4.76 10.37
N GLU A 85 15.28 6.08 10.32
CA GLU A 85 14.08 6.76 10.82
C GLU A 85 12.84 6.31 10.04
N ILE A 86 12.92 6.31 8.71
CA ILE A 86 11.84 5.86 7.83
C ILE A 86 11.47 4.41 8.15
N ARG A 87 12.47 3.51 8.21
CA ARG A 87 12.29 2.10 8.53
C ARG A 87 11.60 1.89 9.87
N ASN A 88 12.05 2.58 10.90
CA ASN A 88 11.51 2.46 12.25
C ASN A 88 10.05 2.93 12.33
N ASN A 89 9.71 4.03 11.68
CA ASN A 89 8.34 4.53 11.62
C ASN A 89 7.42 3.57 10.86
N LEU A 90 7.85 3.05 9.69
CA LEU A 90 7.09 2.06 8.91
C LEU A 90 6.88 0.77 9.72
N GLN A 91 7.91 0.29 10.43
CA GLN A 91 7.78 -0.86 11.31
C GLN A 91 6.78 -0.60 12.43
N ALA A 92 6.83 0.55 13.07
CA ALA A 92 5.88 0.91 14.14
C ALA A 92 4.43 1.00 13.62
N ILE A 93 4.21 1.48 12.40
CA ILE A 93 2.90 1.46 11.73
C ILE A 93 2.42 0.01 11.58
N ILE A 94 3.27 -0.87 11.04
CA ILE A 94 2.94 -2.30 10.84
C ILE A 94 2.61 -2.97 12.16
N ASP A 95 3.41 -2.72 13.20
CA ASP A 95 3.22 -3.30 14.54
C ASP A 95 1.88 -2.87 15.15
N GLN A 96 1.50 -1.59 15.05
CA GLN A 96 0.20 -1.11 15.53
C GLN A 96 -0.97 -1.75 14.77
N VAL A 97 -0.85 -1.88 13.44
CA VAL A 97 -1.88 -2.51 12.61
C VAL A 97 -2.06 -3.98 13.00
N LYS A 98 -0.96 -4.72 13.13
CA LYS A 98 -0.98 -6.14 13.53
C LYS A 98 -1.49 -6.34 14.95
N ALA A 99 -1.14 -5.46 15.88
CA ALA A 99 -1.63 -5.52 17.26
C ALA A 99 -3.16 -5.39 17.35
N ARG A 100 -3.76 -4.57 16.49
CA ARG A 100 -5.22 -4.38 16.43
C ARG A 100 -5.94 -5.38 15.52
N ASN A 101 -5.24 -5.91 14.52
CA ASN A 101 -5.74 -6.85 13.53
C ASN A 101 -4.77 -8.02 13.38
N PRO A 102 -4.73 -8.99 14.32
CA PRO A 102 -3.72 -10.05 14.35
C PRO A 102 -3.67 -10.94 13.08
N GLN A 103 -4.75 -10.97 12.30
CA GLN A 103 -4.84 -11.75 11.06
C GLN A 103 -4.67 -10.90 9.80
N VAL A 104 -4.30 -9.61 9.94
CA VAL A 104 -4.12 -8.72 8.80
C VAL A 104 -3.01 -9.22 7.89
N ARG A 105 -3.26 -9.16 6.58
CA ARG A 105 -2.19 -9.34 5.58
C ARG A 105 -1.67 -7.96 5.22
N VAL A 106 -0.37 -7.77 5.38
CA VAL A 106 0.30 -6.51 5.03
C VAL A 106 0.85 -6.61 3.62
N LEU A 107 0.65 -5.56 2.83
CA LEU A 107 1.27 -5.34 1.53
C LEU A 107 2.05 -4.04 1.60
N ILE A 108 3.33 -4.06 1.25
CA ILE A 108 4.20 -2.89 1.22
C ILE A 108 4.43 -2.50 -0.24
N ALA A 109 4.15 -1.24 -0.57
CA ALA A 109 4.49 -0.66 -1.85
C ALA A 109 5.88 -0.03 -1.76
N GLY A 110 6.85 -0.61 -2.48
CA GLY A 110 8.22 -0.13 -2.54
C GLY A 110 8.35 1.14 -3.36
N MET A 111 9.31 1.97 -2.96
CA MET A 111 9.65 3.23 -3.60
C MET A 111 11.12 3.25 -4.01
N GLN A 112 11.42 4.05 -5.02
CA GLN A 112 12.78 4.35 -5.46
C GLN A 112 12.92 5.86 -5.61
N LEU A 113 14.09 6.37 -5.30
CA LEU A 113 14.46 7.74 -5.61
C LEU A 113 15.03 7.81 -7.02
N PRO A 114 14.95 8.97 -7.68
CA PRO A 114 15.63 9.18 -8.95
C PRO A 114 17.10 8.78 -8.84
N ASP A 115 17.59 8.06 -9.84
CA ASP A 115 18.95 7.51 -9.84
C ASP A 115 19.99 8.66 -9.84
N SER A 116 20.68 8.79 -8.72
CA SER A 116 21.97 9.44 -8.64
C SER A 116 23.01 8.34 -8.33
N SER A 117 23.50 7.72 -9.37
CA SER A 117 24.17 6.42 -9.46
C SER A 117 25.39 6.13 -8.55
N ALA A 118 25.60 6.88 -7.49
CA ALA A 118 26.69 6.69 -6.53
C ALA A 118 26.28 7.01 -5.09
N ASP A 119 24.98 7.14 -4.80
CA ASP A 119 24.52 7.49 -3.46
C ASP A 119 24.04 6.24 -2.71
N ASP A 120 24.79 5.84 -1.70
CA ASP A 120 24.43 4.75 -0.79
C ASP A 120 23.02 4.92 -0.20
N TYR A 121 22.59 6.18 0.00
CA TYR A 121 21.25 6.47 0.50
C TYR A 121 20.16 5.99 -0.46
N VAL A 122 20.30 6.25 -1.77
CA VAL A 122 19.33 5.83 -2.81
C VAL A 122 19.17 4.31 -2.81
N PHE A 123 20.31 3.59 -2.79
CA PHE A 123 20.32 2.15 -2.73
C PHE A 123 19.69 1.61 -1.42
N MET A 124 20.09 2.16 -0.28
CA MET A 124 19.58 1.74 1.03
C MET A 124 18.09 2.06 1.19
N PHE A 125 17.62 3.20 0.66
CA PHE A 125 16.21 3.58 0.67
C PHE A 125 15.35 2.55 -0.08
N ALA A 126 15.72 2.21 -1.31
CA ALA A 126 14.98 1.23 -2.11
C ALA A 126 15.02 -0.17 -1.46
N LYS A 127 16.18 -0.59 -0.97
CA LYS A 127 16.40 -1.90 -0.34
C LYS A 127 15.60 -2.07 0.95
N MET A 128 15.45 -0.99 1.72
CA MET A 128 14.73 -1.00 3.00
C MET A 128 13.32 -1.59 2.89
N PHE A 129 12.58 -1.30 1.82
CA PHE A 129 11.20 -1.78 1.65
C PHE A 129 11.15 -3.30 1.49
N SER A 130 12.05 -3.89 0.72
CA SER A 130 12.13 -5.34 0.55
C SER A 130 12.53 -6.05 1.85
N GLU A 131 13.49 -5.49 2.60
CA GLU A 131 13.89 -6.00 3.92
C GLU A 131 12.74 -5.92 4.92
N LEU A 132 12.00 -4.80 4.93
CA LEU A 132 10.84 -4.62 5.80
C LEU A 132 9.71 -5.61 5.44
N ALA A 133 9.48 -5.86 4.16
CA ALA A 133 8.49 -6.83 3.70
C ALA A 133 8.88 -8.26 4.14
N ALA A 134 10.13 -8.66 3.94
CA ALA A 134 10.64 -9.96 4.36
C ALA A 134 10.52 -10.15 5.87
N LYS A 135 10.96 -9.17 6.67
CA LYS A 135 10.88 -9.20 8.14
C LYS A 135 9.44 -9.39 8.64
N ASN A 136 8.48 -8.81 7.95
CA ASN A 136 7.08 -8.80 8.37
C ASN A 136 6.22 -9.89 7.72
N ASN A 137 6.79 -10.77 6.88
CA ASN A 137 6.05 -11.70 6.04
C ASN A 137 4.94 -10.99 5.24
N ALA A 138 5.26 -9.81 4.72
CA ALA A 138 4.35 -8.96 3.95
C ALA A 138 4.49 -9.24 2.45
N ALA A 139 3.38 -9.09 1.72
CA ALA A 139 3.43 -9.03 0.26
C ALA A 139 4.14 -7.75 -0.18
N PHE A 140 4.84 -7.79 -1.30
CA PHE A 140 5.72 -6.70 -1.70
C PHE A 140 5.52 -6.31 -3.16
N VAL A 141 5.18 -5.04 -3.41
CA VAL A 141 5.26 -4.41 -4.72
C VAL A 141 6.65 -3.80 -4.84
N PRO A 142 7.53 -4.33 -5.70
CA PRO A 142 8.95 -3.90 -5.73
C PRO A 142 9.13 -2.42 -6.01
N TYR A 143 8.33 -1.87 -6.92
CA TYR A 143 8.32 -0.45 -7.24
C TYR A 143 6.91 -0.02 -7.67
N LEU A 144 6.28 0.86 -6.89
CA LEU A 144 4.92 1.32 -7.18
C LEU A 144 4.83 2.05 -8.52
N LEU A 145 5.83 2.90 -8.82
CA LEU A 145 5.88 3.74 -10.03
C LEU A 145 6.54 3.05 -11.22
N ASP A 146 6.69 1.72 -11.20
CA ASP A 146 7.23 0.96 -12.32
C ASP A 146 6.43 1.22 -13.60
N GLY A 147 7.13 1.60 -14.69
CA GLY A 147 6.53 1.98 -15.96
C GLY A 147 5.83 3.35 -15.98
N VAL A 148 5.95 4.17 -14.92
CA VAL A 148 5.32 5.49 -14.81
C VAL A 148 6.34 6.59 -14.53
N ALA A 149 7.30 6.34 -13.64
CA ALA A 149 8.28 7.33 -13.24
C ALA A 149 9.08 7.83 -14.47
N GLY A 150 9.21 9.15 -14.57
CA GLY A 150 9.98 9.80 -15.64
C GLY A 150 9.30 9.88 -17.01
N ASP A 151 8.11 9.32 -17.19
CA ASP A 151 7.34 9.46 -18.42
C ASP A 151 6.39 10.68 -18.34
N PRO A 152 6.63 11.77 -19.10
CA PRO A 152 5.78 12.96 -19.05
C PRO A 152 4.32 12.71 -19.47
N SER A 153 4.05 11.68 -20.28
CA SER A 153 2.69 11.33 -20.70
C SER A 153 1.87 10.66 -19.61
N LEU A 154 2.53 10.14 -18.56
CA LEU A 154 1.94 9.40 -17.44
C LEU A 154 1.96 10.19 -16.13
N ASN A 155 2.60 11.36 -16.12
CA ASN A 155 2.72 12.20 -14.95
C ASN A 155 2.02 13.56 -15.15
N LEU A 156 1.75 14.23 -14.05
CA LEU A 156 1.30 15.63 -14.02
C LEU A 156 2.47 16.55 -14.47
N PRO A 157 2.19 17.83 -14.76
CA PRO A 157 3.24 18.77 -15.18
C PRO A 157 4.40 18.96 -14.20
N ASP A 158 4.24 18.54 -12.93
CA ASP A 158 5.31 18.56 -11.94
C ASP A 158 6.36 17.45 -12.14
N GLY A 159 6.08 16.47 -13.02
CA GLY A 159 6.97 15.35 -13.32
C GLY A 159 7.13 14.32 -12.17
N ILE A 160 6.38 14.48 -11.09
CA ILE A 160 6.48 13.68 -9.86
C ILE A 160 5.23 12.81 -9.67
N HIS A 161 4.05 13.42 -9.78
CA HIS A 161 2.80 12.74 -9.48
C HIS A 161 2.18 12.13 -10.74
N PRO A 162 1.78 10.86 -10.71
CA PRO A 162 1.10 10.22 -11.83
C PRO A 162 -0.22 10.92 -12.16
N ASN A 163 -0.51 11.07 -13.45
CA ASN A 163 -1.84 11.47 -13.94
C ASN A 163 -2.80 10.27 -13.96
N ALA A 164 -4.03 10.46 -14.45
CA ALA A 164 -5.02 9.39 -14.48
C ALA A 164 -4.58 8.16 -15.32
N ALA A 165 -3.74 8.32 -16.34
CA ALA A 165 -3.18 7.21 -17.10
C ALA A 165 -2.12 6.48 -16.28
N GLY A 166 -1.22 7.21 -15.60
CA GLY A 166 -0.24 6.65 -14.68
C GLY A 166 -0.90 5.85 -13.57
N HIS A 167 -1.97 6.36 -12.96
CA HIS A 167 -2.70 5.63 -11.91
C HIS A 167 -3.31 4.30 -12.36
N ARG A 168 -3.64 4.12 -13.64
CA ARG A 168 -4.04 2.81 -14.17
C ARG A 168 -2.89 1.82 -14.11
N ILE A 169 -1.67 2.26 -14.41
CA ILE A 169 -0.47 1.41 -14.32
C ILE A 169 -0.15 1.10 -12.86
N LEU A 170 -0.24 2.08 -11.95
CA LEU A 170 -0.10 1.84 -10.52
C LEU A 170 -1.09 0.77 -10.03
N ALA A 171 -2.35 0.84 -10.49
CA ALA A 171 -3.35 -0.15 -10.16
C ALA A 171 -2.96 -1.56 -10.65
N GLU A 172 -2.32 -1.69 -11.83
CA GLU A 172 -1.80 -2.98 -12.31
C GLU A 172 -0.61 -3.45 -11.47
N ASN A 173 0.32 -2.57 -11.11
CA ASN A 173 1.49 -2.90 -10.31
C ASN A 173 1.07 -3.44 -8.94
N VAL A 174 0.11 -2.79 -8.29
CA VAL A 174 -0.45 -3.24 -7.01
C VAL A 174 -1.29 -4.51 -7.20
N TRP A 175 -2.10 -4.59 -8.25
CA TRP A 175 -3.00 -5.73 -8.47
C TRP A 175 -2.28 -7.06 -8.60
N ARG A 176 -1.16 -7.09 -9.32
CA ARG A 176 -0.34 -8.32 -9.50
C ARG A 176 0.04 -8.96 -8.17
N VAL A 177 0.23 -8.15 -7.12
CA VAL A 177 0.60 -8.60 -5.78
C VAL A 177 -0.64 -8.77 -4.89
N LEU A 178 -1.62 -7.89 -5.03
CA LEU A 178 -2.82 -7.88 -4.20
C LEU A 178 -3.75 -9.07 -4.51
N GLU A 179 -3.92 -9.44 -5.77
CA GLU A 179 -4.88 -10.48 -6.17
C GLU A 179 -4.66 -11.82 -5.45
N PRO A 180 -3.45 -12.41 -5.43
CA PRO A 180 -3.22 -13.67 -4.73
C PRO A 180 -3.48 -13.53 -3.21
N VAL A 181 -3.11 -12.42 -2.59
CA VAL A 181 -3.39 -12.15 -1.17
C VAL A 181 -4.89 -12.05 -0.91
N ALA A 182 -5.63 -11.36 -1.76
CA ALA A 182 -7.08 -11.21 -1.61
C ALA A 182 -7.82 -12.55 -1.79
N ARG A 183 -7.36 -13.42 -2.70
CA ARG A 183 -7.89 -14.78 -2.86
C ARG A 183 -7.65 -15.62 -1.61
N GLU A 184 -6.42 -15.65 -1.10
CA GLU A 184 -6.07 -16.36 0.14
C GLU A 184 -6.94 -15.88 1.32
N VAL A 185 -7.04 -14.58 1.53
CA VAL A 185 -7.87 -13.99 2.60
C VAL A 185 -9.34 -14.38 2.42
N SER A 186 -9.85 -14.46 1.18
CA SER A 186 -11.23 -14.87 0.90
C SER A 186 -11.47 -16.34 1.25
N GLU A 187 -10.56 -17.24 0.90
CA GLU A 187 -10.66 -18.68 1.17
C GLU A 187 -10.59 -19.01 2.66
N LEU A 188 -9.67 -18.37 3.41
CA LEU A 188 -9.56 -18.57 4.86
C LEU A 188 -10.86 -18.25 5.58
N SER A 189 -11.56 -17.20 5.18
CA SER A 189 -12.86 -16.85 5.76
C SER A 189 -13.97 -17.82 5.38
N TYR A 190 -13.93 -18.43 4.19
CA TYR A 190 -14.91 -19.44 3.78
C TYR A 190 -14.72 -20.71 4.61
N ARG A 191 -13.48 -21.16 4.78
CA ARG A 191 -13.14 -22.34 5.58
C ARG A 191 -13.50 -22.17 7.07
N ALA A 192 -13.30 -20.98 7.64
CA ALA A 192 -13.71 -20.70 9.00
C ALA A 192 -15.23 -20.82 9.18
N LYS A 193 -16.02 -20.22 8.28
CA LYS A 193 -17.48 -20.30 8.31
C LYS A 193 -18.02 -21.73 8.10
N ALA A 194 -17.34 -22.54 7.27
CA ALA A 194 -17.74 -23.92 7.03
C ALA A 194 -17.51 -24.82 8.26
N ARG A 195 -16.56 -24.51 9.13
CA ARG A 195 -16.30 -25.23 10.39
C ARG A 195 -17.33 -24.92 11.49
N ASP A 196 -17.93 -23.72 11.44
CA ASP A 196 -18.91 -23.26 12.43
C ASP A 196 -20.35 -23.69 12.11
N LEU A 197 -20.57 -24.40 11.00
CA LEU A 197 -21.88 -24.98 10.70
C LEU A 197 -22.09 -26.25 11.55
N PRO A 198 -23.23 -26.38 12.26
CA PRO A 198 -23.53 -27.59 13.01
C PRO A 198 -23.55 -28.76 12.02
N SER A 199 -22.88 -29.86 12.38
CA SER A 199 -23.05 -31.13 11.71
C SER A 199 -24.52 -31.48 11.79
N GLY A 200 -25.25 -31.40 10.66
CA GLY A 200 -26.64 -31.79 10.61
C GLY A 200 -26.76 -33.26 10.93
N ASP A 201 -27.52 -33.56 11.96
CA ASP A 201 -28.00 -34.90 12.29
C ASP A 201 -29.04 -35.36 11.27
#